data_b67c2dcfe79079935f8beaeb613c2e0d
#
_entry.id   b67c2dcfe79079935f8beaeb613c2e0d
#
_cell.length_a   1.000
_cell.length_b   1.000
_cell.length_c   1.000
_cell.angle_alpha   90.00
_cell.angle_beta   90.00
_cell.angle_gamma   90.00
#
_symmetry.space_group_name_H-M   'P 1'
#
loop_
_entity.id
_entity.type
_entity.pdbx_description
1 polymer ?
#
loop_
_entity_poly.entity_id
_entity_poly.type
_entity_poly.pdbx_seq_one_letter_code
_entity_poly.pdbx_strand_id
1 'polypeptide(L)'
;MTPASPTDRAGHGAGPRNTPAGRPANTPPAGLPLPVVLAGARGHGGWHLNNIRRLQDKGLVRLAGVCELTPLTAEELDGRHVEQSADFGALLDSTGAAVAVICTPIPTHTDLALTAARRGVHLLLEKPPAPSYAEFRRMADGVAAAGVVCQIGFQSLGSHAVHAIRELIGEGALGRVTGIGGAGAWARDEAYYRRAPWAGKRHLNGVDVVDGVLTNPLAHVVATALALDGSTRAEDVTDIRTELLRANDIESDDTSCVRITTTGGRITVAATLCAEQPGEPYVLVHGTGGRITFWYKQDRVLVQRSGRGPEEIEYGRTDLLENLVGHLTDGAELLVPPESTGAFMKVVEAIRQAPDPVELPPDTWELLPGERRRAVRGIDGFVAAAADTLALYSELGASWALPNEVSTR
;
A
#
# COMPACT_ATOMS: atom_id res chain seq x y z
N MET A 1 79.04 9.84 -32.23
CA MET A 1 78.97 8.39 -32.44
C MET A 1 77.59 7.88 -32.08
N THR A 2 76.79 7.68 -33.05
CA THR A 2 75.57 6.84 -33.07
C THR A 2 75.97 5.38 -32.83
N PRO A 3 75.09 4.38 -32.59
CA PRO A 3 73.61 4.31 -32.62
C PRO A 3 73.00 3.38 -31.54
N ALA A 4 71.73 3.22 -31.39
CA ALA A 4 70.87 2.12 -31.82
C ALA A 4 69.55 2.11 -31.05
N SER A 5 68.43 2.27 -31.75
CA SER A 5 67.15 1.63 -31.44
C SER A 5 67.24 0.12 -31.76
N PRO A 6 66.30 -0.75 -31.48
CA PRO A 6 64.86 -0.64 -31.23
C PRO A 6 64.28 -1.70 -30.25
N THR A 7 63.02 -1.73 -29.93
CA THR A 7 62.05 -2.78 -30.30
C THR A 7 60.68 -2.54 -29.70
N ASP A 8 59.72 -2.59 -30.58
CA ASP A 8 58.29 -2.77 -30.40
C ASP A 8 57.90 -3.84 -29.37
N ARG A 9 56.92 -3.54 -28.52
CA ARG A 9 55.95 -4.53 -28.01
C ARG A 9 54.56 -3.96 -28.00
N ALA A 10 53.72 -4.48 -28.85
CA ALA A 10 52.33 -4.26 -28.98
C ALA A 10 51.58 -4.47 -27.67
N GLY A 11 50.91 -3.41 -27.17
CA GLY A 11 49.91 -3.47 -26.12
C GLY A 11 48.56 -3.85 -26.74
N HIS A 12 48.02 -4.98 -26.32
CA HIS A 12 46.67 -5.39 -26.69
C HIS A 12 45.68 -4.41 -26.02
N GLY A 13 45.02 -3.58 -26.82
CA GLY A 13 43.89 -2.79 -26.44
C GLY A 13 42.71 -3.70 -26.13
N ALA A 14 42.27 -3.71 -24.86
CA ALA A 14 40.95 -4.21 -24.48
C ALA A 14 39.91 -3.26 -25.08
N GLY A 15 39.16 -3.69 -26.06
CA GLY A 15 38.02 -2.96 -26.62
C GLY A 15 36.95 -2.70 -25.53
N PRO A 16 36.15 -1.62 -25.69
CA PRO A 16 35.10 -1.31 -24.77
C PRO A 16 34.10 -2.47 -24.72
N ARG A 17 33.83 -2.98 -23.50
CA ARG A 17 32.75 -3.93 -23.27
C ARG A 17 31.46 -3.22 -23.64
N ASN A 18 30.77 -3.71 -24.68
CA ASN A 18 29.43 -3.33 -25.02
C ASN A 18 28.52 -3.68 -23.83
N THR A 19 28.16 -2.70 -23.01
CA THR A 19 27.03 -2.76 -22.12
C THR A 19 25.80 -2.85 -23.02
N PRO A 20 24.90 -3.84 -22.86
CA PRO A 20 23.68 -3.87 -23.66
C PRO A 20 22.92 -2.58 -23.40
N ALA A 21 22.63 -1.84 -24.46
CA ALA A 21 21.81 -0.63 -24.41
C ALA A 21 20.45 -1.01 -23.80
N GLY A 22 20.09 -0.36 -22.69
CA GLY A 22 18.79 -0.53 -22.06
C GLY A 22 17.69 -0.35 -23.11
N ARG A 23 16.66 -1.19 -23.03
CA ARG A 23 15.49 -1.12 -23.90
C ARG A 23 14.91 0.31 -23.83
N PRO A 24 14.61 0.96 -24.97
CA PRO A 24 14.00 2.29 -24.93
C PRO A 24 12.65 2.21 -24.19
N ALA A 25 12.41 3.15 -23.26
CA ALA A 25 11.29 3.18 -22.31
C ALA A 25 9.87 3.12 -22.93
N ASN A 26 9.74 3.29 -24.22
CA ASN A 26 8.46 3.29 -24.97
C ASN A 26 8.31 2.12 -25.96
N THR A 27 9.09 1.05 -25.81
CA THR A 27 8.84 -0.13 -26.63
C THR A 27 7.76 -0.98 -25.94
N PRO A 28 6.59 -1.23 -26.56
CA PRO A 28 5.60 -2.15 -26.00
C PRO A 28 6.30 -3.47 -25.63
N PRO A 29 5.95 -4.11 -24.50
CA PRO A 29 6.50 -5.41 -24.18
C PRO A 29 6.20 -6.36 -25.34
N ALA A 30 7.20 -7.14 -25.76
CA ALA A 30 7.02 -8.21 -26.71
C ALA A 30 5.91 -9.12 -26.17
N GLY A 31 4.88 -9.40 -26.99
CA GLY A 31 3.66 -10.15 -26.70
C GLY A 31 3.56 -10.96 -25.40
N LEU A 32 2.35 -11.39 -25.07
CA LEU A 32 2.10 -12.23 -23.90
C LEU A 32 2.74 -13.62 -24.05
N PRO A 33 3.12 -14.29 -22.94
CA PRO A 33 3.06 -13.83 -21.54
C PRO A 33 4.23 -12.89 -21.14
N LEU A 34 3.95 -11.84 -20.35
CA LEU A 34 4.98 -10.93 -19.87
C LEU A 34 5.87 -11.59 -18.81
N PRO A 35 7.22 -11.52 -18.90
CA PRO A 35 8.10 -12.01 -17.86
C PRO A 35 8.04 -11.12 -16.61
N VAL A 36 7.72 -11.75 -15.46
CA VAL A 36 7.56 -11.08 -14.16
C VAL A 36 8.64 -11.55 -13.20
N VAL A 37 9.27 -10.63 -12.49
CA VAL A 37 10.11 -10.89 -11.32
C VAL A 37 9.36 -10.48 -10.06
N LEU A 38 9.34 -11.35 -9.05
CA LEU A 38 8.80 -11.07 -7.72
C LEU A 38 9.94 -10.80 -6.73
N ALA A 39 9.98 -9.62 -6.12
CA ALA A 39 10.86 -9.30 -5.01
C ALA A 39 10.08 -9.36 -3.70
N GLY A 40 10.51 -10.23 -2.76
CA GLY A 40 9.78 -10.53 -1.52
C GLY A 40 8.64 -11.51 -1.77
N ALA A 41 8.91 -12.81 -1.68
CA ALA A 41 7.94 -13.86 -2.00
C ALA A 41 7.33 -14.52 -0.75
N ARG A 42 7.77 -14.15 0.47
CA ARG A 42 7.24 -14.67 1.74
C ARG A 42 6.27 -13.71 2.39
N GLY A 43 5.53 -14.20 3.39
CA GLY A 43 4.47 -13.39 4.02
C GLY A 43 3.41 -12.96 3.00
N HIS A 44 3.18 -11.64 2.86
CA HIS A 44 2.24 -11.12 1.83
C HIS A 44 2.71 -11.42 0.40
N GLY A 45 4.01 -11.53 0.17
CA GLY A 45 4.55 -11.93 -1.13
C GLY A 45 4.11 -13.32 -1.58
N GLY A 46 3.76 -14.23 -0.67
CA GLY A 46 3.16 -15.52 -1.01
C GLY A 46 1.80 -15.38 -1.70
N TRP A 47 1.03 -14.35 -1.36
CA TRP A 47 -0.20 -14.02 -2.08
C TRP A 47 0.12 -13.58 -3.52
N HIS A 48 1.12 -12.71 -3.72
CA HIS A 48 1.56 -12.32 -5.06
C HIS A 48 2.09 -13.49 -5.88
N LEU A 49 2.86 -14.38 -5.26
CA LEU A 49 3.35 -15.60 -5.93
C LEU A 49 2.17 -16.45 -6.45
N ASN A 50 1.14 -16.65 -5.63
CA ASN A 50 -0.07 -17.38 -6.05
C ASN A 50 -0.86 -16.63 -7.12
N ASN A 51 -0.95 -15.30 -7.01
CA ASN A 51 -1.60 -14.47 -8.03
C ASN A 51 -0.87 -14.53 -9.38
N ILE A 52 0.46 -14.44 -9.38
CA ILE A 52 1.27 -14.61 -10.59
C ILE A 52 1.02 -15.98 -11.23
N ARG A 53 0.95 -17.05 -10.43
CA ARG A 53 0.62 -18.41 -10.92
C ARG A 53 -0.75 -18.44 -11.59
N ARG A 54 -1.77 -17.88 -10.95
CA ARG A 54 -3.13 -17.76 -11.51
C ARG A 54 -3.14 -17.02 -12.85
N LEU A 55 -2.39 -15.93 -12.96
CA LEU A 55 -2.28 -15.15 -14.21
C LEU A 55 -1.41 -15.84 -15.25
N GLN A 56 -0.44 -16.65 -14.84
CA GLN A 56 0.32 -17.50 -15.75
C GLN A 56 -0.55 -18.58 -16.39
N ASP A 57 -1.48 -19.18 -15.63
CA ASP A 57 -2.45 -20.15 -16.16
C ASP A 57 -3.41 -19.49 -17.18
N LYS A 58 -3.64 -18.17 -17.07
CA LYS A 58 -4.35 -17.37 -18.08
C LYS A 58 -3.49 -16.97 -19.30
N GLY A 59 -2.19 -17.28 -19.30
CA GLY A 59 -1.26 -16.88 -20.37
C GLY A 59 -0.88 -15.39 -20.37
N LEU A 60 -1.17 -14.66 -19.29
CA LEU A 60 -0.92 -13.21 -19.21
C LEU A 60 0.52 -12.89 -18.78
N VAL A 61 1.06 -13.66 -17.86
CA VAL A 61 2.41 -13.46 -17.30
C VAL A 61 3.18 -14.78 -17.22
N ARG A 62 4.48 -14.69 -17.04
CA ARG A 62 5.37 -15.81 -16.72
C ARG A 62 6.25 -15.41 -15.54
N LEU A 63 6.24 -16.19 -14.46
CA LEU A 63 7.20 -16.01 -13.37
C LEU A 63 8.60 -16.32 -13.89
N ALA A 64 9.40 -15.27 -14.08
CA ALA A 64 10.74 -15.37 -14.64
C ALA A 64 11.82 -15.48 -13.55
N GLY A 65 11.60 -14.84 -12.40
CA GLY A 65 12.54 -14.86 -11.29
C GLY A 65 11.92 -14.48 -9.95
N VAL A 66 12.61 -14.87 -8.88
CA VAL A 66 12.27 -14.49 -7.51
C VAL A 66 13.51 -13.90 -6.84
N CYS A 67 13.35 -12.67 -6.31
CA CYS A 67 14.39 -12.01 -5.50
C CYS A 67 14.08 -12.18 -4.02
N GLU A 68 14.93 -12.94 -3.33
CA GLU A 68 14.85 -13.19 -1.89
C GLU A 68 16.25 -13.29 -1.29
N LEU A 69 16.40 -12.84 -0.03
CA LEU A 69 17.68 -12.99 0.69
C LEU A 69 18.05 -14.46 0.92
N THR A 70 17.04 -15.29 1.16
CA THR A 70 17.19 -16.74 1.25
C THR A 70 16.35 -17.39 0.15
N PRO A 71 16.92 -18.18 -0.74
CA PRO A 71 16.18 -18.81 -1.83
C PRO A 71 14.95 -19.58 -1.34
N LEU A 72 13.89 -19.56 -2.14
CA LEU A 72 12.70 -20.38 -1.91
C LEU A 72 13.04 -21.86 -2.14
N THR A 73 12.40 -22.72 -1.37
CA THR A 73 12.49 -24.18 -1.54
C THR A 73 11.72 -24.65 -2.78
N ALA A 74 11.95 -25.88 -3.21
CA ALA A 74 11.17 -26.49 -4.28
C ALA A 74 9.68 -26.60 -3.92
N GLU A 75 9.35 -26.79 -2.64
CA GLU A 75 7.97 -26.81 -2.15
C GLU A 75 7.31 -25.42 -2.27
N GLU A 76 7.99 -24.37 -1.82
CA GLU A 76 7.50 -22.98 -1.95
C GLU A 76 7.29 -22.59 -3.44
N LEU A 77 8.09 -23.16 -4.35
CA LEU A 77 7.97 -22.96 -5.80
C LEU A 77 7.04 -23.95 -6.51
N ASP A 78 6.37 -24.84 -5.76
CA ASP A 78 5.48 -25.86 -6.34
C ASP A 78 6.20 -26.73 -7.39
N GLY A 79 7.46 -27.10 -7.12
CA GLY A 79 8.31 -27.89 -7.99
C GLY A 79 8.77 -27.18 -9.27
N ARG A 80 8.46 -25.92 -9.46
CA ARG A 80 8.83 -25.14 -10.67
C ARG A 80 10.27 -24.65 -10.59
N HIS A 81 10.98 -24.71 -11.71
CA HIS A 81 12.29 -24.10 -11.84
C HIS A 81 12.15 -22.62 -12.19
N VAL A 82 12.54 -21.76 -11.26
CA VAL A 82 12.52 -20.30 -11.39
C VAL A 82 13.89 -19.78 -11.01
N GLU A 83 14.41 -18.83 -11.75
CA GLU A 83 15.67 -18.18 -11.39
C GLU A 83 15.55 -17.44 -10.06
N GLN A 84 16.54 -17.57 -9.19
CA GLN A 84 16.51 -16.95 -7.87
C GLN A 84 17.83 -16.21 -7.60
N SER A 85 17.72 -15.02 -7.03
CA SER A 85 18.87 -14.19 -6.67
C SER A 85 18.53 -13.28 -5.50
N ALA A 86 19.52 -12.94 -4.67
CA ALA A 86 19.44 -11.84 -3.72
C ALA A 86 19.77 -10.48 -4.37
N ASP A 87 20.41 -10.47 -5.55
CA ASP A 87 20.66 -9.25 -6.32
C ASP A 87 19.51 -9.01 -7.29
N PHE A 88 18.65 -8.06 -6.91
CA PHE A 88 17.46 -7.70 -7.68
C PHE A 88 17.81 -7.16 -9.07
N GLY A 89 18.84 -6.30 -9.16
CA GLY A 89 19.26 -5.71 -10.43
C GLY A 89 19.77 -6.74 -11.41
N ALA A 90 20.66 -7.63 -10.96
CA ALA A 90 21.18 -8.73 -11.78
C ALA A 90 20.06 -9.68 -12.24
N LEU A 91 19.09 -9.96 -11.36
CA LEU A 91 17.96 -10.83 -11.70
C LEU A 91 17.04 -10.20 -12.76
N LEU A 92 16.79 -8.89 -12.71
CA LEU A 92 16.03 -8.20 -13.76
C LEU A 92 16.75 -8.29 -15.12
N ASP A 93 18.08 -8.13 -15.11
CA ASP A 93 18.89 -8.17 -16.33
C ASP A 93 18.93 -9.58 -16.93
N SER A 94 19.13 -10.64 -16.12
CA SER A 94 19.23 -12.02 -16.59
C SER A 94 17.89 -12.59 -17.08
N THR A 95 16.79 -12.21 -16.42
CA THR A 95 15.45 -12.74 -16.77
C THR A 95 14.78 -11.99 -17.92
N GLY A 96 15.29 -10.80 -18.28
CA GLY A 96 14.65 -9.90 -19.23
C GLY A 96 13.26 -9.48 -18.78
N ALA A 97 13.07 -9.25 -17.47
CA ALA A 97 11.79 -8.91 -16.88
C ALA A 97 11.13 -7.72 -17.57
N ALA A 98 9.83 -7.83 -17.85
CA ALA A 98 9.01 -6.72 -18.31
C ALA A 98 8.32 -6.02 -17.12
N VAL A 99 7.99 -6.77 -16.08
CA VAL A 99 7.31 -6.29 -14.87
C VAL A 99 8.03 -6.79 -13.63
N ALA A 100 8.18 -5.94 -12.63
CA ALA A 100 8.61 -6.30 -11.29
C ALA A 100 7.46 -6.10 -10.30
N VAL A 101 7.13 -7.13 -9.52
CA VAL A 101 6.26 -7.06 -8.37
C VAL A 101 7.15 -6.90 -7.14
N ILE A 102 7.01 -5.80 -6.40
CA ILE A 102 7.83 -5.49 -5.22
C ILE A 102 6.96 -5.57 -3.97
N CYS A 103 7.23 -6.58 -3.14
CA CYS A 103 6.52 -6.86 -1.88
C CYS A 103 7.52 -7.09 -0.74
N THR A 104 8.52 -6.26 -0.66
CA THR A 104 9.59 -6.27 0.35
C THR A 104 9.24 -5.34 1.53
N PRO A 105 10.05 -5.25 2.58
CA PRO A 105 9.84 -4.25 3.64
C PRO A 105 9.82 -2.82 3.10
N ILE A 106 8.91 -2.00 3.63
CA ILE A 106 8.61 -0.63 3.17
C ILE A 106 9.86 0.24 2.90
N PRO A 107 10.89 0.25 3.76
CA PRO A 107 12.07 1.07 3.53
C PRO A 107 12.86 0.74 2.25
N THR A 108 12.66 -0.43 1.67
CA THR A 108 13.36 -0.86 0.45
C THR A 108 12.61 -0.52 -0.84
N HIS A 109 11.35 -0.11 -0.75
CA HIS A 109 10.47 0.09 -1.88
C HIS A 109 11.03 1.10 -2.89
N THR A 110 11.46 2.26 -2.42
CA THR A 110 11.96 3.35 -3.28
C THR A 110 13.18 2.92 -4.09
N ASP A 111 14.18 2.32 -3.46
CA ASP A 111 15.41 1.94 -4.15
C ASP A 111 15.21 0.79 -5.13
N LEU A 112 14.38 -0.19 -4.79
CA LEU A 112 14.02 -1.28 -5.69
C LEU A 112 13.19 -0.77 -6.87
N ALA A 113 12.21 0.10 -6.63
CA ALA A 113 11.41 0.71 -7.69
C ALA A 113 12.29 1.50 -8.68
N LEU A 114 13.22 2.33 -8.17
CA LEU A 114 14.17 3.06 -9.01
C LEU A 114 15.16 2.14 -9.73
N THR A 115 15.52 1.01 -9.12
CA THR A 115 16.39 0.00 -9.75
C THR A 115 15.72 -0.66 -10.94
N ALA A 116 14.42 -1.00 -10.83
CA ALA A 116 13.61 -1.51 -11.92
C ALA A 116 13.37 -0.43 -13.00
N ALA A 117 13.01 0.79 -12.59
CA ALA A 117 12.73 1.90 -13.50
C ALA A 117 13.93 2.22 -14.41
N ARG A 118 15.15 2.29 -13.85
CA ARG A 118 16.39 2.50 -14.64
C ARG A 118 16.66 1.42 -15.71
N ARG A 119 16.02 0.27 -15.56
CA ARG A 119 16.11 -0.86 -16.53
C ARG A 119 14.92 -0.93 -17.49
N GLY A 120 14.03 0.05 -17.43
CA GLY A 120 12.81 0.05 -18.25
C GLY A 120 11.78 -1.02 -17.84
N VAL A 121 11.85 -1.52 -16.59
CA VAL A 121 10.94 -2.53 -16.06
C VAL A 121 9.77 -1.85 -15.38
N HIS A 122 8.55 -2.21 -15.79
CA HIS A 122 7.31 -1.70 -15.20
C HIS A 122 7.04 -2.32 -13.82
N LEU A 123 6.21 -1.68 -13.00
CA LEU A 123 6.13 -1.96 -11.57
C LEU A 123 4.71 -2.24 -11.09
N LEU A 124 4.53 -3.28 -10.29
CA LEU A 124 3.51 -3.36 -9.24
C LEU A 124 4.23 -3.25 -7.90
N LEU A 125 4.05 -2.12 -7.22
CA LEU A 125 4.71 -1.80 -5.95
C LEU A 125 3.71 -1.89 -4.80
N GLU A 126 4.01 -2.71 -3.79
CA GLU A 126 3.14 -2.84 -2.62
C GLU A 126 3.01 -1.55 -1.81
N LYS A 127 1.87 -1.49 -1.12
CA LYS A 127 1.52 -0.38 -0.23
C LYS A 127 2.17 -0.56 1.17
N PRO A 128 2.47 0.53 1.88
CA PRO A 128 2.60 1.89 1.38
C PRO A 128 3.78 2.00 0.42
N PRO A 129 3.68 2.85 -0.63
CA PRO A 129 4.71 2.89 -1.66
C PRO A 129 6.08 3.36 -1.17
N ALA A 130 6.13 4.06 -0.03
CA ALA A 130 7.35 4.55 0.58
C ALA A 130 7.14 4.83 2.08
N PRO A 131 8.23 4.92 2.88
CA PRO A 131 8.12 5.19 4.32
C PRO A 131 7.88 6.68 4.66
N SER A 132 8.10 7.59 3.73
CA SER A 132 7.90 9.03 3.88
C SER A 132 7.42 9.68 2.60
N TYR A 133 6.86 10.89 2.70
CA TYR A 133 6.44 11.64 1.52
C TYR A 133 7.63 12.03 0.61
N ALA A 134 8.79 12.32 1.18
CA ALA A 134 10.00 12.64 0.41
C ALA A 134 10.47 11.43 -0.41
N GLU A 135 10.52 10.25 0.18
CA GLU A 135 10.87 9.01 -0.51
C GLU A 135 9.82 8.63 -1.59
N PHE A 136 8.54 8.84 -1.29
CA PHE A 136 7.48 8.68 -2.28
C PHE A 136 7.68 9.59 -3.49
N ARG A 137 7.98 10.88 -3.27
CA ARG A 137 8.26 11.82 -4.36
C ARG A 137 9.48 11.39 -5.16
N ARG A 138 10.57 11.00 -4.51
CA ARG A 138 11.79 10.50 -5.16
C ARG A 138 11.48 9.29 -6.05
N MET A 139 10.67 8.37 -5.57
CA MET A 139 10.23 7.18 -6.31
C MET A 139 9.36 7.57 -7.51
N ALA A 140 8.30 8.36 -7.28
CA ALA A 140 7.34 8.73 -8.32
C ALA A 140 8.01 9.55 -9.45
N ASP A 141 8.82 10.55 -9.09
CA ASP A 141 9.54 11.38 -10.05
C ASP A 141 10.57 10.54 -10.85
N GLY A 142 11.27 9.60 -10.21
CA GLY A 142 12.23 8.73 -10.89
C GLY A 142 11.58 7.72 -11.82
N VAL A 143 10.43 7.16 -11.44
CA VAL A 143 9.61 6.28 -12.30
C VAL A 143 9.09 7.04 -13.52
N ALA A 144 8.54 8.24 -13.31
CA ALA A 144 8.07 9.10 -14.39
C ALA A 144 9.19 9.50 -15.35
N ALA A 145 10.36 9.90 -14.82
CA ALA A 145 11.53 10.25 -15.62
C ALA A 145 12.06 9.09 -16.45
N ALA A 146 11.92 7.86 -15.98
CA ALA A 146 12.29 6.65 -16.71
C ALA A 146 11.25 6.25 -17.77
N GLY A 147 10.07 6.86 -17.79
CA GLY A 147 8.98 6.53 -18.69
C GLY A 147 8.41 5.12 -18.49
N VAL A 148 8.52 4.56 -17.28
CA VAL A 148 7.94 3.26 -16.92
C VAL A 148 6.62 3.44 -16.16
N VAL A 149 5.76 2.45 -16.26
CA VAL A 149 4.47 2.41 -15.58
C VAL A 149 4.65 1.82 -14.18
N CYS A 150 4.01 2.41 -13.18
CA CYS A 150 3.96 1.90 -11.83
C CYS A 150 2.50 1.85 -11.34
N GLN A 151 2.07 0.68 -10.88
CA GLN A 151 0.80 0.45 -10.20
C GLN A 151 1.08 0.27 -8.72
N ILE A 152 0.36 0.98 -7.85
CA ILE A 152 0.51 0.83 -6.39
C ILE A 152 -0.48 -0.21 -5.86
N GLY A 153 -0.02 -1.09 -4.98
CA GLY A 153 -0.74 -2.26 -4.45
C GLY A 153 -1.91 -1.96 -3.51
N PHE A 154 -2.74 -0.98 -3.81
CA PHE A 154 -4.01 -0.79 -3.09
C PHE A 154 -5.13 -1.61 -3.72
N GLN A 155 -5.15 -2.93 -3.48
CA GLN A 155 -6.09 -3.87 -4.08
C GLN A 155 -7.57 -3.52 -3.82
N SER A 156 -7.88 -2.77 -2.75
CA SER A 156 -9.25 -2.28 -2.49
C SER A 156 -9.75 -1.34 -3.59
N LEU A 157 -8.84 -0.62 -4.25
CA LEU A 157 -9.18 0.32 -5.33
C LEU A 157 -9.43 -0.38 -6.68
N GLY A 158 -9.11 -1.67 -6.77
CA GLY A 158 -9.52 -2.51 -7.90
C GLY A 158 -11.00 -2.94 -7.87
N SER A 159 -11.72 -2.65 -6.77
CA SER A 159 -13.15 -2.93 -6.67
C SER A 159 -13.96 -2.03 -7.60
N HIS A 160 -14.85 -2.64 -8.39
CA HIS A 160 -15.79 -1.87 -9.24
C HIS A 160 -16.79 -1.05 -8.41
N ALA A 161 -16.98 -1.40 -7.14
CA ALA A 161 -17.79 -0.63 -6.20
C ALA A 161 -17.28 0.81 -6.01
N VAL A 162 -15.96 1.05 -6.10
CA VAL A 162 -15.39 2.40 -5.95
C VAL A 162 -15.95 3.34 -7.01
N HIS A 163 -15.97 2.90 -8.27
CA HIS A 163 -16.52 3.68 -9.38
C HIS A 163 -18.04 3.87 -9.20
N ALA A 164 -18.79 2.80 -8.96
CA ALA A 164 -20.24 2.85 -8.79
C ALA A 164 -20.68 3.76 -7.63
N ILE A 165 -19.95 3.75 -6.49
CA ILE A 165 -20.25 4.66 -5.38
C ILE A 165 -19.98 6.11 -5.77
N ARG A 166 -18.90 6.38 -6.49
CA ARG A 166 -18.60 7.73 -6.99
C ARG A 166 -19.64 8.24 -7.97
N GLU A 167 -20.17 7.38 -8.85
CA GLU A 167 -21.29 7.71 -9.72
C GLU A 167 -22.53 8.09 -8.91
N LEU A 168 -22.91 7.28 -7.90
CA LEU A 168 -24.05 7.56 -7.01
C LEU A 168 -23.86 8.90 -6.25
N ILE A 169 -22.65 9.23 -5.83
CA ILE A 169 -22.32 10.52 -5.22
C ILE A 169 -22.52 11.65 -6.24
N GLY A 170 -21.98 11.49 -7.45
CA GLY A 170 -22.07 12.50 -8.53
C GLY A 170 -23.50 12.74 -9.02
N GLU A 171 -24.35 11.71 -9.04
CA GLU A 171 -25.77 11.80 -9.35
C GLU A 171 -26.61 12.42 -8.21
N GLY A 172 -26.01 12.68 -7.06
CA GLY A 172 -26.72 13.23 -5.90
C GLY A 172 -27.64 12.21 -5.20
N ALA A 173 -27.41 10.90 -5.38
CA ALA A 173 -28.26 9.84 -4.81
C ALA A 173 -28.35 9.85 -3.29
N LEU A 174 -27.39 10.48 -2.61
CA LEU A 174 -27.35 10.66 -1.16
C LEU A 174 -27.67 12.09 -0.71
N GLY A 175 -28.10 12.98 -1.61
CA GLY A 175 -28.13 14.42 -1.39
C GLY A 175 -26.70 14.99 -1.28
N ARG A 176 -26.52 16.06 -0.50
CA ARG A 176 -25.18 16.62 -0.28
C ARG A 176 -24.37 15.70 0.64
N VAL A 177 -23.18 15.28 0.21
CA VAL A 177 -22.24 14.52 1.05
C VAL A 177 -21.82 15.40 2.24
N THR A 178 -21.85 14.85 3.45
CA THR A 178 -21.49 15.52 4.70
C THR A 178 -20.13 15.10 5.23
N GLY A 179 -19.61 13.99 4.75
CA GLY A 179 -18.29 13.48 5.04
C GLY A 179 -18.17 11.97 4.83
N ILE A 180 -16.97 11.46 5.02
CA ILE A 180 -16.66 10.03 4.86
C ILE A 180 -16.05 9.50 6.15
N GLY A 181 -16.59 8.37 6.64
CA GLY A 181 -16.08 7.63 7.79
C GLY A 181 -15.36 6.37 7.34
N GLY A 182 -14.29 5.99 8.02
CA GLY A 182 -13.61 4.70 7.82
C GLY A 182 -13.42 3.98 9.14
N ALA A 183 -13.70 2.68 9.19
CA ALA A 183 -13.59 1.86 10.38
C ALA A 183 -12.82 0.56 10.10
N GLY A 184 -11.91 0.20 11.00
CA GLY A 184 -11.21 -1.07 10.96
C GLY A 184 -10.89 -1.58 12.36
N ALA A 185 -11.46 -2.72 12.74
CA ALA A 185 -11.25 -3.34 14.05
C ALA A 185 -10.73 -4.76 13.84
N TRP A 186 -9.42 -4.95 14.00
CA TRP A 186 -8.75 -6.25 13.91
C TRP A 186 -8.10 -6.61 15.24
N ALA A 187 -7.74 -7.86 15.38
CA ALA A 187 -6.92 -8.35 16.48
C ALA A 187 -5.57 -8.85 15.96
N ARG A 188 -4.49 -8.54 16.67
CA ARG A 188 -3.15 -9.08 16.45
C ARG A 188 -2.57 -9.58 17.76
N ASP A 189 -1.94 -10.73 17.69
CA ASP A 189 -1.26 -11.37 18.80
C ASP A 189 0.22 -10.96 18.88
N GLU A 190 0.91 -11.45 19.89
CA GLU A 190 2.35 -11.22 20.04
C GLU A 190 3.18 -11.78 18.86
N ALA A 191 2.75 -12.87 18.23
CA ALA A 191 3.48 -13.49 17.12
C ALA A 191 3.48 -12.55 15.89
N TYR A 192 2.39 -11.80 15.69
CA TYR A 192 2.32 -10.78 14.65
C TYR A 192 3.44 -9.74 14.79
N TYR A 193 3.67 -9.23 16.00
CA TYR A 193 4.71 -8.20 16.22
C TYR A 193 6.14 -8.77 16.23
N ARG A 194 6.28 -10.11 16.37
CA ARG A 194 7.58 -10.80 16.28
C ARG A 194 7.90 -11.35 14.89
N ARG A 195 6.98 -11.19 13.91
CA ARG A 195 7.11 -11.77 12.56
C ARG A 195 8.32 -11.25 11.78
N ALA A 196 8.80 -10.06 12.11
CA ALA A 196 9.95 -9.41 11.47
C ALA A 196 10.53 -8.31 12.38
N PRO A 197 11.82 -7.95 12.20
CA PRO A 197 12.45 -6.90 13.01
C PRO A 197 11.81 -5.51 12.91
N TRP A 198 11.11 -5.23 11.80
CA TRP A 198 10.45 -3.96 11.53
C TRP A 198 9.00 -3.91 12.06
N ALA A 199 8.45 -5.05 12.50
CA ALA A 199 7.05 -5.12 12.92
C ALA A 199 6.78 -4.26 14.16
N GLY A 200 5.78 -3.38 14.09
CA GLY A 200 5.42 -2.45 15.16
C GLY A 200 6.46 -1.33 15.41
N LYS A 201 7.38 -1.09 14.47
CA LYS A 201 8.42 -0.07 14.60
C LYS A 201 8.05 1.22 13.85
N ARG A 202 8.48 2.35 14.40
CA ARG A 202 8.49 3.65 13.69
C ARG A 202 9.79 3.80 12.89
N HIS A 203 10.89 3.34 13.48
CA HIS A 203 12.22 3.37 12.89
C HIS A 203 12.94 2.04 13.11
N LEU A 204 13.79 1.67 12.18
CA LEU A 204 14.69 0.53 12.29
C LEU A 204 16.06 0.91 11.74
N ASN A 205 17.12 0.83 12.59
CA ASN A 205 18.48 1.20 12.22
C ASN A 205 18.59 2.62 11.61
N GLY A 206 17.83 3.57 12.15
CA GLY A 206 17.82 4.97 11.69
C GLY A 206 17.04 5.24 10.41
N VAL A 207 16.30 4.24 9.90
CA VAL A 207 15.44 4.38 8.72
C VAL A 207 13.98 4.34 9.15
N ASP A 208 13.15 5.21 8.55
CA ASP A 208 11.70 5.21 8.77
C ASP A 208 11.06 3.90 8.30
N VAL A 209 10.20 3.32 9.12
CA VAL A 209 9.41 2.11 8.82
C VAL A 209 7.92 2.42 8.85
N VAL A 210 7.47 3.10 9.89
CA VAL A 210 6.09 3.57 10.13
C VAL A 210 5.07 2.41 10.01
N ASP A 211 5.32 1.28 10.73
CA ASP A 211 4.44 0.10 10.77
C ASP A 211 3.30 0.31 11.78
N GLY A 212 2.48 1.34 11.58
CA GLY A 212 1.29 1.65 12.37
C GLY A 212 0.02 1.08 11.77
N VAL A 213 -1.08 1.13 12.55
CA VAL A 213 -2.36 0.50 12.17
C VAL A 213 -2.92 1.07 10.87
N LEU A 214 -2.85 2.39 10.65
CA LEU A 214 -3.38 3.07 9.46
C LEU A 214 -2.36 3.20 8.31
N THR A 215 -1.08 3.01 8.60
CA THR A 215 -0.03 3.10 7.59
C THR A 215 0.27 1.76 6.92
N ASN A 216 -0.02 0.63 7.58
CA ASN A 216 0.21 -0.69 7.01
C ASN A 216 -1.01 -1.63 7.10
N PRO A 217 -1.42 -2.23 8.24
CA PRO A 217 -2.47 -3.26 8.23
C PRO A 217 -3.81 -2.76 7.69
N LEU A 218 -4.25 -1.58 8.09
CA LEU A 218 -5.52 -0.98 7.70
C LEU A 218 -5.36 0.24 6.77
N ALA A 219 -4.24 0.35 6.06
CA ALA A 219 -3.98 1.39 5.07
C ALA A 219 -5.07 1.48 3.98
N HIS A 220 -5.66 0.35 3.63
CA HIS A 220 -6.73 0.29 2.64
C HIS A 220 -7.98 1.08 3.02
N VAL A 221 -8.31 1.19 4.33
CA VAL A 221 -9.44 2.02 4.77
C VAL A 221 -9.21 3.48 4.39
N VAL A 222 -7.99 4.00 4.67
CA VAL A 222 -7.61 5.39 4.37
C VAL A 222 -7.64 5.63 2.86
N ALA A 223 -6.97 4.77 2.08
CA ALA A 223 -6.90 4.91 0.64
C ALA A 223 -8.29 4.83 -0.03
N THR A 224 -9.15 3.91 0.45
CA THR A 224 -10.52 3.77 -0.07
C THR A 224 -11.38 4.98 0.30
N ALA A 225 -11.28 5.50 1.52
CA ALA A 225 -12.02 6.71 1.93
C ALA A 225 -11.62 7.94 1.07
N LEU A 226 -10.32 8.14 0.83
CA LEU A 226 -9.81 9.20 -0.04
C LEU A 226 -10.28 9.03 -1.49
N ALA A 227 -10.29 7.80 -2.01
CA ALA A 227 -10.76 7.52 -3.35
C ALA A 227 -12.25 7.81 -3.51
N LEU A 228 -13.09 7.47 -2.52
CA LEU A 228 -14.52 7.77 -2.54
C LEU A 228 -14.80 9.28 -2.42
N ASP A 229 -14.00 10.02 -1.66
CA ASP A 229 -14.05 11.48 -1.58
C ASP A 229 -13.62 12.15 -2.91
N GLY A 230 -12.82 11.48 -3.71
CA GLY A 230 -12.23 12.02 -4.93
C GLY A 230 -10.94 12.79 -4.69
N SER A 231 -10.46 12.83 -3.46
CA SER A 231 -9.26 13.54 -3.03
C SER A 231 -8.09 12.55 -2.94
N THR A 232 -7.48 12.24 -4.07
CA THR A 232 -6.40 11.23 -4.15
C THR A 232 -5.00 11.83 -4.25
N ARG A 233 -4.91 13.11 -4.64
CA ARG A 233 -3.64 13.83 -4.81
C ARG A 233 -3.18 14.47 -3.51
N ALA A 234 -1.89 14.72 -3.38
CA ALA A 234 -1.32 15.37 -2.19
C ALA A 234 -1.87 16.78 -1.94
N GLU A 235 -2.11 17.53 -3.00
CA GLU A 235 -2.67 18.89 -2.99
C GLU A 235 -4.14 18.95 -2.57
N ASP A 236 -4.86 17.82 -2.64
CA ASP A 236 -6.25 17.75 -2.20
C ASP A 236 -6.36 17.77 -0.67
N VAL A 237 -5.29 17.44 0.06
CA VAL A 237 -5.24 17.40 1.53
C VAL A 237 -4.84 18.76 2.07
N THR A 238 -5.71 19.37 2.88
CA THR A 238 -5.51 20.70 3.45
C THR A 238 -5.15 20.70 4.94
N ASP A 239 -5.60 19.68 5.71
CA ASP A 239 -5.27 19.51 7.13
C ASP A 239 -5.38 18.04 7.54
N ILE A 240 -4.54 17.60 8.47
CA ILE A 240 -4.61 16.27 9.07
C ILE A 240 -4.44 16.38 10.58
N ARG A 241 -5.38 15.78 11.35
CA ARG A 241 -5.27 15.60 12.79
C ARG A 241 -5.17 14.13 13.11
N THR A 242 -4.27 13.79 14.01
CA THR A 242 -3.98 12.39 14.37
C THR A 242 -4.14 12.18 15.86
N GLU A 243 -4.72 11.05 16.25
CA GLU A 243 -4.69 10.50 17.61
C GLU A 243 -4.04 9.12 17.50
N LEU A 244 -2.79 9.01 17.94
CA LEU A 244 -2.00 7.80 17.85
C LEU A 244 -1.82 7.20 19.24
N LEU A 245 -2.24 5.94 19.40
CA LEU A 245 -2.24 5.23 20.67
C LEU A 245 -1.65 3.82 20.49
N ARG A 246 -1.15 3.27 21.57
CA ARG A 246 -0.67 1.89 21.61
C ARG A 246 -1.07 1.19 22.89
N ALA A 247 -1.58 -0.01 22.78
CA ALA A 247 -1.79 -0.92 23.89
C ALA A 247 -0.66 -1.92 24.02
N ASN A 248 -0.03 -2.32 22.90
CA ASN A 248 1.07 -3.27 22.88
C ASN A 248 2.42 -2.60 23.15
N ASP A 249 3.41 -3.41 23.55
CA ASP A 249 4.80 -2.96 23.72
C ASP A 249 5.51 -2.87 22.36
N ILE A 250 5.16 -1.85 21.61
CA ILE A 250 5.67 -1.53 20.27
C ILE A 250 6.00 -0.04 20.19
N GLU A 251 6.73 0.38 19.18
CA GLU A 251 7.05 1.82 18.98
C GLU A 251 5.96 2.54 18.20
N SER A 252 5.29 1.83 17.28
CA SER A 252 4.25 2.42 16.46
C SER A 252 2.87 2.38 17.16
N ASP A 253 1.86 2.88 16.47
CA ASP A 253 0.48 2.85 16.92
C ASP A 253 -0.20 1.53 16.55
N ASP A 254 -1.01 1.00 17.46
CA ASP A 254 -1.91 -0.12 17.20
C ASP A 254 -3.39 0.28 17.26
N THR A 255 -3.65 1.50 17.71
CA THR A 255 -4.98 2.09 17.81
C THR A 255 -4.89 3.56 17.45
N SER A 256 -5.64 4.00 16.43
CA SER A 256 -5.50 5.35 15.90
C SER A 256 -6.80 5.90 15.33
N CYS A 257 -6.96 7.21 15.42
CA CYS A 257 -7.98 7.94 14.71
C CYS A 257 -7.33 9.13 13.97
N VAL A 258 -7.65 9.29 12.70
CA VAL A 258 -7.20 10.42 11.91
C VAL A 258 -8.38 11.15 11.29
N ARG A 259 -8.33 12.48 11.33
CA ARG A 259 -9.22 13.35 10.57
C ARG A 259 -8.43 14.00 9.45
N ILE A 260 -8.91 13.84 8.23
CA ILE A 260 -8.33 14.41 7.03
C ILE A 260 -9.32 15.43 6.49
N THR A 261 -8.88 16.68 6.36
CA THR A 261 -9.65 17.72 5.67
C THR A 261 -9.12 17.81 4.24
N THR A 262 -10.01 17.67 3.30
CA THR A 262 -9.69 17.68 1.87
C THR A 262 -10.43 18.81 1.16
N THR A 263 -10.13 19.02 -0.11
CA THR A 263 -10.92 19.92 -0.99
C THR A 263 -12.33 19.37 -1.23
N GLY A 264 -12.54 18.05 -1.11
CA GLY A 264 -13.86 17.40 -1.24
C GLY A 264 -14.68 17.43 0.05
N GLY A 265 -14.04 17.45 1.23
CA GLY A 265 -14.75 17.45 2.49
C GLY A 265 -13.94 16.97 3.69
N ARG A 266 -14.62 16.33 4.62
CA ARG A 266 -14.05 15.77 5.84
C ARG A 266 -14.07 14.25 5.79
N ILE A 267 -12.93 13.64 6.10
CA ILE A 267 -12.78 12.19 6.24
C ILE A 267 -12.31 11.93 7.68
N THR A 268 -12.93 10.95 8.37
CA THR A 268 -12.44 10.47 9.67
C THR A 268 -12.26 8.97 9.57
N VAL A 269 -11.05 8.49 9.86
CA VAL A 269 -10.72 7.06 9.83
C VAL A 269 -10.22 6.63 11.20
N ALA A 270 -10.89 5.64 11.78
CA ALA A 270 -10.55 5.05 13.06
C ALA A 270 -10.20 3.57 12.91
N ALA A 271 -9.15 3.13 13.59
CA ALA A 271 -8.70 1.75 13.46
C ALA A 271 -8.01 1.25 14.73
N THR A 272 -8.11 -0.07 14.94
CA THR A 272 -7.39 -0.77 16.01
C THR A 272 -6.93 -2.16 15.57
N LEU A 273 -5.82 -2.62 16.14
CA LEU A 273 -5.36 -4.01 16.11
C LEU A 273 -5.61 -4.72 17.45
N CYS A 274 -6.30 -4.05 18.37
CA CYS A 274 -6.62 -4.49 19.72
C CYS A 274 -8.13 -4.64 19.92
N ALA A 275 -8.87 -5.03 18.87
CA ALA A 275 -10.31 -5.23 18.92
C ALA A 275 -10.71 -6.29 19.94
N GLU A 276 -11.81 -6.07 20.67
CA GLU A 276 -12.45 -7.12 21.48
C GLU A 276 -13.07 -8.15 20.55
N GLN A 277 -13.83 -7.69 19.55
CA GLN A 277 -14.50 -8.52 18.53
C GLN A 277 -14.05 -8.06 17.13
N PRO A 278 -13.04 -8.72 16.54
CA PRO A 278 -12.58 -8.37 15.20
C PRO A 278 -13.69 -8.45 14.16
N GLY A 279 -13.73 -7.45 13.26
CA GLY A 279 -14.73 -7.35 12.21
C GLY A 279 -14.14 -6.95 10.85
N GLU A 280 -14.98 -7.03 9.81
CA GLU A 280 -14.58 -6.59 8.47
C GLU A 280 -14.49 -5.05 8.42
N PRO A 281 -13.40 -4.50 7.89
CA PRO A 281 -13.24 -3.07 7.76
C PRO A 281 -14.16 -2.50 6.67
N TYR A 282 -14.63 -1.28 6.87
CA TYR A 282 -15.56 -0.63 5.96
C TYR A 282 -15.34 0.88 5.85
N VAL A 283 -15.93 1.47 4.83
CA VAL A 283 -16.01 2.91 4.62
C VAL A 283 -17.48 3.33 4.53
N LEU A 284 -17.82 4.45 5.18
CA LEU A 284 -19.15 5.06 5.20
C LEU A 284 -19.12 6.36 4.39
N VAL A 285 -20.02 6.52 3.45
CA VAL A 285 -20.30 7.82 2.82
C VAL A 285 -21.59 8.38 3.44
N HIS A 286 -21.50 9.51 4.13
CA HIS A 286 -22.63 10.19 4.76
C HIS A 286 -23.16 11.27 3.84
N GLY A 287 -24.46 11.28 3.60
CA GLY A 287 -25.15 12.31 2.85
C GLY A 287 -26.43 12.78 3.57
N THR A 288 -26.95 13.95 3.19
CA THR A 288 -28.18 14.51 3.78
C THR A 288 -29.45 13.71 3.47
N GLY A 289 -29.42 12.88 2.44
CA GLY A 289 -30.55 12.04 1.99
C GLY A 289 -30.29 10.54 2.16
N GLY A 290 -29.17 10.12 2.72
CA GLY A 290 -28.85 8.71 2.90
C GLY A 290 -27.38 8.45 3.22
N ARG A 291 -27.03 7.18 3.25
CA ARG A 291 -25.64 6.76 3.45
C ARG A 291 -25.31 5.50 2.63
N ILE A 292 -24.03 5.30 2.38
CA ILE A 292 -23.49 4.07 1.77
C ILE A 292 -22.50 3.47 2.76
N THR A 293 -22.57 2.14 2.97
CA THR A 293 -21.55 1.36 3.64
C THR A 293 -20.86 0.47 2.62
N PHE A 294 -19.53 0.54 2.54
CA PHE A 294 -18.73 -0.26 1.63
C PHE A 294 -17.74 -1.14 2.39
N TRP A 295 -17.96 -2.46 2.39
CA TRP A 295 -17.02 -3.46 2.89
C TRP A 295 -16.04 -3.83 1.77
N TYR A 296 -14.96 -3.10 1.66
CA TYR A 296 -14.06 -3.13 0.50
C TYR A 296 -13.30 -4.46 0.33
N LYS A 297 -13.20 -5.29 1.37
CA LYS A 297 -12.62 -6.64 1.25
C LYS A 297 -13.59 -7.64 0.61
N GLN A 298 -14.88 -7.38 0.73
CA GLN A 298 -15.96 -8.23 0.23
C GLN A 298 -16.57 -7.70 -1.07
N ASP A 299 -16.14 -6.55 -1.56
CA ASP A 299 -16.76 -5.82 -2.68
C ASP A 299 -18.27 -5.59 -2.50
N ARG A 300 -18.71 -5.50 -1.24
CA ARG A 300 -20.12 -5.42 -0.84
C ARG A 300 -20.49 -4.00 -0.45
N VAL A 301 -21.60 -3.52 -0.99
CA VAL A 301 -22.13 -2.17 -0.78
C VAL A 301 -23.55 -2.24 -0.27
N LEU A 302 -23.85 -1.50 0.81
CA LEU A 302 -25.20 -1.27 1.31
C LEU A 302 -25.56 0.21 1.09
N VAL A 303 -26.57 0.46 0.28
CA VAL A 303 -27.11 1.81 0.02
C VAL A 303 -28.40 1.99 0.81
N GLN A 304 -28.42 3.01 1.66
CA GLN A 304 -29.58 3.38 2.49
C GLN A 304 -29.99 4.81 2.12
N ARG A 305 -31.21 4.99 1.60
CA ARG A 305 -31.72 6.29 1.14
C ARG A 305 -33.07 6.60 1.79
N SER A 306 -33.31 7.85 2.09
CA SER A 306 -34.59 8.31 2.63
C SER A 306 -35.73 7.95 1.69
N GLY A 307 -36.77 7.34 2.24
CA GLY A 307 -37.98 6.95 1.48
C GLY A 307 -37.82 5.71 0.60
N ARG A 308 -36.69 4.99 0.69
CA ARG A 308 -36.46 3.71 -0.03
C ARG A 308 -35.98 2.63 0.94
N GLY A 309 -36.26 1.38 0.63
CA GLY A 309 -35.67 0.26 1.35
C GLY A 309 -34.14 0.19 1.15
N PRO A 310 -33.40 -0.45 2.07
CA PRO A 310 -31.98 -0.67 1.89
C PRO A 310 -31.73 -1.57 0.67
N GLU A 311 -30.65 -1.28 -0.07
CA GLU A 311 -30.23 -2.02 -1.25
C GLU A 311 -28.82 -2.54 -1.02
N GLU A 312 -28.61 -3.84 -1.12
CA GLU A 312 -27.31 -4.49 -0.97
C GLU A 312 -26.85 -5.00 -2.33
N ILE A 313 -25.60 -4.68 -2.70
CA ILE A 313 -25.03 -4.97 -4.01
C ILE A 313 -23.63 -5.53 -3.81
N GLU A 314 -23.32 -6.63 -4.50
CA GLU A 314 -21.97 -7.17 -4.62
C GLU A 314 -21.40 -6.80 -5.98
N TYR A 315 -20.15 -6.33 -5.99
CA TYR A 315 -19.45 -5.92 -7.20
C TYR A 315 -18.29 -6.87 -7.51
N GLY A 316 -17.83 -6.85 -8.75
CA GLY A 316 -16.59 -7.50 -9.14
C GLY A 316 -15.34 -6.70 -8.75
N ARG A 317 -14.19 -7.32 -9.01
CA ARG A 317 -12.88 -6.69 -8.77
C ARG A 317 -11.94 -6.97 -9.93
N THR A 318 -11.19 -5.95 -10.34
CA THR A 318 -10.07 -6.10 -11.26
C THR A 318 -8.79 -6.29 -10.45
N ASP A 319 -8.04 -7.35 -10.73
CA ASP A 319 -6.73 -7.59 -10.13
C ASP A 319 -5.72 -6.54 -10.65
N LEU A 320 -4.90 -5.97 -9.75
CA LEU A 320 -4.01 -4.87 -10.11
C LEU A 320 -2.84 -5.31 -11.01
N LEU A 321 -2.36 -6.54 -10.92
CA LEU A 321 -1.35 -7.05 -11.86
C LEU A 321 -1.99 -7.33 -13.22
N GLU A 322 -3.20 -7.88 -13.25
CA GLU A 322 -3.98 -8.07 -14.47
C GLU A 322 -4.29 -6.73 -15.16
N ASN A 323 -4.66 -5.69 -14.39
CA ASN A 323 -4.85 -4.33 -14.90
C ASN A 323 -3.55 -3.74 -15.46
N LEU A 324 -2.43 -3.90 -14.76
CA LEU A 324 -1.12 -3.44 -15.26
C LEU A 324 -0.76 -4.12 -16.58
N VAL A 325 -0.99 -5.43 -16.71
CA VAL A 325 -0.79 -6.15 -17.99
C VAL A 325 -1.69 -5.55 -19.07
N GLY A 326 -3.00 -5.40 -18.82
CA GLY A 326 -3.93 -4.80 -19.76
C GLY A 326 -3.59 -3.35 -20.14
N HIS A 327 -3.05 -2.56 -19.19
CA HIS A 327 -2.52 -1.23 -19.50
C HIS A 327 -1.35 -1.29 -20.49
N LEU A 328 -0.43 -2.24 -20.28
CA LEU A 328 0.77 -2.39 -21.11
C LEU A 328 0.50 -3.00 -22.50
N THR A 329 -0.57 -3.80 -22.64
CA THR A 329 -0.89 -4.49 -23.90
C THR A 329 -2.00 -3.82 -24.70
N ASP A 330 -3.03 -3.35 -24.01
CA ASP A 330 -4.28 -2.89 -24.64
C ASP A 330 -4.58 -1.40 -24.36
N GLY A 331 -3.75 -0.73 -23.56
CA GLY A 331 -3.95 0.68 -23.20
C GLY A 331 -5.10 0.90 -22.20
N ALA A 332 -5.48 -0.14 -21.42
CA ALA A 332 -6.46 0.00 -20.34
C ALA A 332 -6.05 1.11 -19.35
N GLU A 333 -7.00 1.78 -18.73
CA GLU A 333 -6.71 2.78 -17.70
C GLU A 333 -6.02 2.12 -16.50
N LEU A 334 -4.95 2.76 -15.99
CA LEU A 334 -4.24 2.30 -14.80
C LEU A 334 -5.03 2.69 -13.54
N LEU A 335 -5.43 1.71 -12.74
CA LEU A 335 -6.35 1.92 -11.62
C LEU A 335 -5.72 2.69 -10.45
N VAL A 336 -4.43 2.45 -10.17
CA VAL A 336 -3.77 3.04 -9.00
C VAL A 336 -2.36 3.54 -9.37
N PRO A 337 -2.25 4.56 -10.23
CA PRO A 337 -0.94 5.18 -10.51
C PRO A 337 -0.39 5.89 -9.27
N PRO A 338 0.92 6.12 -9.15
CA PRO A 338 1.54 6.76 -7.96
C PRO A 338 0.88 8.07 -7.56
N GLU A 339 0.55 8.94 -8.49
CA GLU A 339 -0.07 10.25 -8.24
C GLU A 339 -1.43 10.14 -7.55
N SER A 340 -2.17 9.05 -7.76
CA SER A 340 -3.45 8.78 -7.08
C SER A 340 -3.29 8.28 -5.64
N THR A 341 -2.08 8.17 -5.14
CA THR A 341 -1.77 7.78 -3.76
C THR A 341 -1.14 8.92 -2.95
N GLY A 342 -1.00 10.09 -3.54
CA GLY A 342 -0.37 11.26 -2.92
C GLY A 342 -1.05 11.71 -1.64
N ALA A 343 -2.38 11.73 -1.60
CA ALA A 343 -3.14 12.06 -0.40
C ALA A 343 -2.93 11.04 0.73
N PHE A 344 -2.90 9.75 0.40
CA PHE A 344 -2.56 8.71 1.38
C PHE A 344 -1.15 8.92 1.94
N MET A 345 -0.17 9.26 1.10
CA MET A 345 1.19 9.54 1.53
C MET A 345 1.32 10.80 2.40
N LYS A 346 0.41 11.78 2.27
CA LYS A 346 0.29 12.90 3.22
C LYS A 346 -0.17 12.42 4.60
N VAL A 347 -1.06 11.43 4.64
CA VAL A 347 -1.48 10.81 5.92
C VAL A 347 -0.32 10.03 6.55
N VAL A 348 0.42 9.24 5.77
CA VAL A 348 1.63 8.56 6.26
C VAL A 348 2.64 9.56 6.82
N GLU A 349 2.86 10.68 6.12
CA GLU A 349 3.80 11.74 6.57
C GLU A 349 3.34 12.39 7.87
N ALA A 350 2.04 12.70 8.00
CA ALA A 350 1.47 13.27 9.23
C ALA A 350 1.64 12.32 10.43
N ILE A 351 1.39 11.02 10.24
CA ILE A 351 1.62 9.99 11.27
C ILE A 351 3.10 9.86 11.61
N ARG A 352 3.98 9.88 10.58
CA ARG A 352 5.43 9.80 10.76
C ARG A 352 5.99 10.97 11.58
N GLN A 353 5.48 12.18 11.33
CA GLN A 353 5.92 13.41 12.01
C GLN A 353 5.24 13.64 13.36
N ALA A 354 4.13 12.93 13.63
CA ALA A 354 3.44 13.03 14.91
C ALA A 354 4.34 12.63 16.08
N PRO A 355 4.09 13.12 17.29
CA PRO A 355 4.72 12.61 18.50
C PRO A 355 4.54 11.09 18.64
N ASP A 356 5.34 10.47 19.51
CA ASP A 356 5.20 9.05 19.79
C ASP A 356 3.79 8.72 20.26
N PRO A 357 3.26 7.54 19.87
CA PRO A 357 1.93 7.12 20.28
C PRO A 357 1.78 7.10 21.80
N VAL A 358 0.66 7.62 22.29
CA VAL A 358 0.33 7.61 23.71
C VAL A 358 0.06 6.18 24.16
N GLU A 359 0.74 5.75 25.22
CA GLU A 359 0.50 4.44 25.81
C GLU A 359 -0.85 4.42 26.52
N LEU A 360 -1.68 3.44 26.17
CA LEU A 360 -2.98 3.26 26.82
C LEU A 360 -2.79 2.77 28.26
N PRO A 361 -3.49 3.36 29.24
CA PRO A 361 -3.42 2.94 30.64
C PRO A 361 -3.72 1.44 30.81
N PRO A 362 -3.05 0.74 31.71
CA PRO A 362 -3.23 -0.72 31.89
C PRO A 362 -4.66 -1.15 32.26
N ASP A 363 -5.45 -0.27 32.82
CA ASP A 363 -6.85 -0.51 33.17
C ASP A 363 -7.83 -0.36 31.99
N THR A 364 -7.35 0.08 30.81
CA THR A 364 -8.17 0.23 29.60
C THR A 364 -8.15 -1.02 28.71
N TRP A 365 -7.26 -1.95 28.93
CA TRP A 365 -7.15 -3.17 28.13
C TRP A 365 -7.00 -4.41 29.01
N GLU A 366 -7.19 -5.56 28.42
CA GLU A 366 -6.95 -6.85 29.06
C GLU A 366 -6.07 -7.73 28.17
N LEU A 367 -5.26 -8.56 28.79
CA LEU A 367 -4.53 -9.62 28.10
C LEU A 367 -5.42 -10.85 28.01
N LEU A 368 -5.69 -11.32 26.81
CA LEU A 368 -6.39 -12.57 26.54
C LEU A 368 -5.36 -13.73 26.47
N PRO A 369 -5.12 -14.49 27.57
CA PRO A 369 -3.97 -15.38 27.63
C PRO A 369 -4.02 -16.52 26.62
N GLY A 370 -5.23 -17.01 26.31
CA GLY A 370 -5.43 -18.07 25.32
C GLY A 370 -5.10 -17.65 23.90
N GLU A 371 -5.24 -16.36 23.59
CA GLU A 371 -4.99 -15.77 22.29
C GLU A 371 -3.68 -14.97 22.24
N ARG A 372 -3.02 -14.76 23.40
CA ARG A 372 -1.78 -13.98 23.55
C ARG A 372 -1.85 -12.61 22.90
N ARG A 373 -2.97 -11.92 23.06
CA ARG A 373 -3.23 -10.58 22.52
C ARG A 373 -3.82 -9.65 23.57
N ARG A 374 -3.62 -8.35 23.39
CA ARG A 374 -4.27 -7.31 24.16
C ARG A 374 -5.57 -6.90 23.49
N ALA A 375 -6.65 -6.77 24.26
CA ALA A 375 -7.94 -6.26 23.81
C ALA A 375 -8.25 -4.97 24.58
N VAL A 376 -8.51 -3.88 23.86
CA VAL A 376 -8.85 -2.59 24.47
C VAL A 376 -10.36 -2.52 24.68
N ARG A 377 -10.79 -2.27 25.94
CA ARG A 377 -12.20 -2.30 26.31
C ARG A 377 -13.02 -1.25 25.61
N GLY A 378 -14.09 -1.68 24.93
CA GLY A 378 -15.03 -0.82 24.23
C GLY A 378 -14.48 -0.19 22.96
N ILE A 379 -13.26 -0.53 22.52
CA ILE A 379 -12.63 0.10 21.35
C ILE A 379 -13.43 -0.10 20.06
N ASP A 380 -14.09 -1.24 19.90
CA ASP A 380 -14.89 -1.54 18.71
C ASP A 380 -16.03 -0.51 18.57
N GLY A 381 -16.64 -0.12 19.71
CA GLY A 381 -17.67 0.93 19.76
C GLY A 381 -17.09 2.30 19.41
N PHE A 382 -15.90 2.65 19.89
CA PHE A 382 -15.25 3.93 19.55
C PHE A 382 -14.85 3.98 18.07
N VAL A 383 -14.33 2.90 17.50
CA VAL A 383 -13.99 2.82 16.08
C VAL A 383 -15.23 3.01 15.20
N ALA A 384 -16.32 2.31 15.53
CA ALA A 384 -17.60 2.46 14.80
C ALA A 384 -18.19 3.86 14.95
N ALA A 385 -18.21 4.41 16.18
CA ALA A 385 -18.76 5.75 16.47
C ALA A 385 -17.95 6.84 15.76
N ALA A 386 -16.61 6.74 15.73
CA ALA A 386 -15.76 7.70 15.03
C ALA A 386 -16.07 7.77 13.54
N ALA A 387 -16.26 6.63 12.88
CA ALA A 387 -16.65 6.58 11.48
C ALA A 387 -18.10 7.07 11.25
N ASP A 388 -19.02 6.74 12.15
CA ASP A 388 -20.43 7.12 12.02
C ASP A 388 -20.68 8.62 12.28
N THR A 389 -19.97 9.22 13.22
CA THR A 389 -20.16 10.62 13.62
C THR A 389 -19.09 11.58 13.06
N LEU A 390 -18.08 11.06 12.37
CA LEU A 390 -16.92 11.79 11.87
C LEU A 390 -16.12 12.51 12.98
N ALA A 391 -16.11 11.92 14.18
CA ALA A 391 -15.47 12.46 15.38
C ALA A 391 -14.18 11.72 15.72
N LEU A 392 -13.23 12.43 16.33
CA LEU A 392 -12.02 11.83 16.90
C LEU A 392 -12.36 11.11 18.22
N TYR A 393 -11.52 10.21 18.71
CA TYR A 393 -11.73 9.50 19.98
C TYR A 393 -11.87 10.46 21.17
N SER A 394 -11.03 11.52 21.21
CA SER A 394 -11.14 12.56 22.26
C SER A 394 -12.47 13.28 22.22
N GLU A 395 -13.03 13.55 21.05
CA GLU A 395 -14.33 14.21 20.87
C GLU A 395 -15.50 13.29 21.23
N LEU A 396 -15.29 11.97 21.18
CA LEU A 396 -16.23 10.95 21.64
C LEU A 396 -16.18 10.72 23.16
N GLY A 397 -15.31 11.44 23.87
CA GLY A 397 -15.17 11.33 25.33
C GLY A 397 -14.28 10.16 25.77
N ALA A 398 -13.44 9.60 24.89
CA ALA A 398 -12.43 8.64 25.27
C ALA A 398 -11.39 9.34 26.16
N SER A 399 -11.42 9.09 27.46
CA SER A 399 -10.55 9.76 28.44
C SER A 399 -9.06 9.48 28.27
N TRP A 400 -8.73 8.43 27.53
CA TRP A 400 -7.36 8.01 27.21
C TRP A 400 -6.86 8.58 25.87
N ALA A 401 -7.72 9.20 25.06
CA ALA A 401 -7.35 9.83 23.82
C ALA A 401 -6.99 11.30 24.06
N LEU A 402 -5.70 11.58 24.11
CA LEU A 402 -5.20 12.95 24.13
C LEU A 402 -4.94 13.39 22.69
N PRO A 403 -5.39 14.58 22.26
CA PRO A 403 -5.09 15.07 20.93
C PRO A 403 -3.59 15.30 20.79
N ASN A 404 -2.95 14.51 19.95
CA ASN A 404 -1.61 14.79 19.46
C ASN A 404 -1.75 15.82 18.34
N GLU A 405 -1.89 17.10 18.70
CA GLU A 405 -2.05 18.17 17.72
C GLU A 405 -0.74 18.39 16.94
N VAL A 406 -0.66 17.83 15.76
CA VAL A 406 0.24 18.32 14.71
C VAL A 406 -0.64 18.87 13.60
N SER A 407 -0.94 20.18 13.66
CA SER A 407 -1.49 20.91 12.52
C SER A 407 -0.34 21.19 11.55
N THR A 408 -0.25 20.43 10.47
CA THR A 408 0.65 20.76 9.36
C THR A 408 -0.08 21.74 8.45
N ARG A 409 0.14 23.04 8.68
CA ARG A 409 -0.25 24.10 7.71
C ARG A 409 0.65 24.11 6.48
#